data_f48dc03d847e5ab91424162f89fb7fa3
#
_entry.id   f48dc03d847e5ab91424162f89fb7fa3
#
_cell.length_a   1.000
_cell.length_b   1.000
_cell.length_c   1.000
_cell.angle_alpha   90.00
_cell.angle_beta   90.00
_cell.angle_gamma   90.00
#
_symmetry.space_group_name_H-M   'P 1'
#
loop_
_entity.id
_entity.type
_entity.pdbx_description
1 polymer ?
#
loop_
_entity_poly.entity_id
_entity_poly.type
_entity_poly.pdbx_seq_one_letter_code
_entity_poly.pdbx_strand_id
1 'polypeptide(L)'
;MLHGYLSNKESFAPQIEYFSKFYRVTAPDFPGMGGANALGCPFSVSDYADWTERFLEEQGIKNPLVIAHSFGGRVAVKLLARGRVDKAVLTGCAGIVRKRTLRYKMKVRAYRIVKKLAPKYAEKHFGSAEYRTLSPVMRESYKKIVNEDLREEAKTIERPVLFVCGTEDRETPLSSAQIYHACVKDSRLLVLEKCGHFAHIENPLAFNAAAEEFFS
;
A
#
# COMPACT_ATOMS: atom_id res chain seq x y z
N MET A 1 -11.79 -0.49 3.31
CA MET A 1 -10.42 -0.94 3.67
C MET A 1 -9.67 -1.35 2.41
N LEU A 2 -8.36 -1.03 2.28
CA LEU A 2 -7.57 -1.26 1.06
C LEU A 2 -6.33 -2.10 1.39
N HIS A 3 -6.28 -3.34 0.91
CA HIS A 3 -5.25 -4.33 1.26
C HIS A 3 -3.90 -4.12 0.57
N GLY A 4 -2.87 -4.85 0.99
CA GLY A 4 -1.52 -4.86 0.43
C GLY A 4 -1.41 -5.54 -0.94
N TYR A 5 -0.25 -5.39 -1.62
CA TYR A 5 0.01 -6.05 -2.90
C TYR A 5 0.05 -7.58 -2.74
N LEU A 6 -0.57 -8.30 -3.66
CA LEU A 6 -0.74 -9.77 -3.62
C LEU A 6 -1.46 -10.31 -2.37
N SER A 7 -2.13 -9.44 -1.62
CA SER A 7 -2.99 -9.80 -0.51
C SER A 7 -4.46 -9.83 -0.94
N ASN A 8 -5.36 -9.84 0.00
CA ASN A 8 -6.80 -9.82 -0.20
C ASN A 8 -7.50 -9.13 0.99
N LYS A 9 -8.80 -8.95 0.90
CA LYS A 9 -9.65 -8.34 1.94
C LYS A 9 -9.58 -9.03 3.31
N GLU A 10 -9.32 -10.34 3.35
CA GLU A 10 -9.24 -11.14 4.58
C GLU A 10 -8.07 -10.70 5.48
N SER A 11 -7.07 -9.99 4.91
CA SER A 11 -5.98 -9.40 5.70
C SER A 11 -6.46 -8.35 6.72
N PHE A 12 -7.69 -7.87 6.58
CA PHE A 12 -8.33 -6.96 7.52
C PHE A 12 -9.41 -7.62 8.39
N ALA A 13 -9.45 -8.96 8.49
CA ALA A 13 -10.47 -9.66 9.27
C ALA A 13 -10.66 -9.10 10.70
N PRO A 14 -9.61 -8.85 11.51
CA PRO A 14 -9.77 -8.26 12.84
C PRO A 14 -10.35 -6.84 12.81
N GLN A 15 -10.01 -6.03 11.80
CA GLN A 15 -10.50 -4.68 11.64
C GLN A 15 -11.95 -4.68 11.14
N ILE A 16 -12.30 -5.59 10.23
CA ILE A 16 -13.66 -5.75 9.73
C ILE A 16 -14.58 -6.14 10.89
N GLU A 17 -14.19 -7.14 11.68
CA GLU A 17 -14.96 -7.58 12.86
C GLU A 17 -15.15 -6.45 13.87
N TYR A 18 -14.10 -5.67 14.14
CA TYR A 18 -14.13 -4.57 15.10
C TYR A 18 -15.02 -3.42 14.62
N PHE A 19 -14.73 -2.88 13.43
CA PHE A 19 -15.36 -1.67 12.92
C PHE A 19 -16.78 -1.88 12.38
N SER A 20 -17.17 -3.11 12.01
CA SER A 20 -18.55 -3.41 11.59
C SER A 20 -19.61 -3.17 12.68
N LYS A 21 -19.18 -3.02 13.94
CA LYS A 21 -20.07 -2.67 15.06
C LYS A 21 -20.50 -1.19 15.03
N PHE A 22 -19.73 -0.33 14.36
CA PHE A 22 -19.93 1.12 14.38
C PHE A 22 -20.12 1.72 12.98
N TYR A 23 -19.61 1.05 11.95
CA TYR A 23 -19.57 1.56 10.58
C TYR A 23 -20.06 0.52 9.56
N ARG A 24 -20.58 0.99 8.43
CA ARG A 24 -20.70 0.14 7.24
C ARG A 24 -19.29 -0.08 6.66
N VAL A 25 -18.75 -1.27 6.81
CA VAL A 25 -17.40 -1.61 6.34
C VAL A 25 -17.45 -2.19 4.92
N THR A 26 -16.56 -1.70 4.07
CA THR A 26 -16.36 -2.20 2.71
C THR A 26 -14.89 -2.48 2.48
N ALA A 27 -14.56 -3.68 1.99
CA ALA A 27 -13.20 -4.12 1.73
C ALA A 27 -13.17 -4.88 0.38
N PRO A 28 -12.89 -4.20 -0.74
CA PRO A 28 -12.76 -4.87 -2.03
C PRO A 28 -11.41 -5.58 -2.16
N ASP A 29 -11.36 -6.64 -2.96
CA ASP A 29 -10.13 -7.15 -3.51
C ASP A 29 -9.74 -6.31 -4.73
N PHE A 30 -8.49 -5.86 -4.81
CA PHE A 30 -8.01 -5.12 -5.96
C PHE A 30 -7.95 -5.99 -7.22
N PRO A 31 -8.19 -5.43 -8.43
CA PRO A 31 -8.05 -6.15 -9.69
C PRO A 31 -6.72 -6.87 -9.80
N GLY A 32 -6.77 -8.15 -10.17
CA GLY A 32 -5.60 -9.03 -10.24
C GLY A 32 -5.12 -9.61 -8.91
N MET A 33 -5.84 -9.37 -7.79
CA MET A 33 -5.47 -9.83 -6.45
C MET A 33 -6.69 -10.46 -5.74
N GLY A 34 -6.41 -11.31 -4.74
CA GLY A 34 -7.47 -11.99 -4.01
C GLY A 34 -8.44 -12.76 -4.89
N GLY A 35 -9.73 -12.56 -4.69
CA GLY A 35 -10.82 -13.13 -5.49
C GLY A 35 -11.25 -12.28 -6.69
N ALA A 36 -10.58 -11.15 -6.95
CA ALA A 36 -10.93 -10.26 -8.06
C ALA A 36 -10.44 -10.80 -9.42
N ASN A 37 -11.10 -10.35 -10.50
CA ASN A 37 -10.73 -10.71 -11.87
C ASN A 37 -9.28 -10.35 -12.20
N ALA A 38 -8.63 -11.18 -13.03
CA ALA A 38 -7.29 -10.92 -13.54
C ALA A 38 -7.24 -9.60 -14.33
N LEU A 39 -6.08 -8.91 -14.29
CA LEU A 39 -5.86 -7.71 -15.09
C LEU A 39 -5.75 -8.05 -16.58
N GLY A 40 -6.46 -7.30 -17.43
CA GLY A 40 -6.32 -7.33 -18.88
C GLY A 40 -5.11 -6.54 -19.39
N CYS A 41 -4.66 -5.54 -18.64
CA CYS A 41 -3.49 -4.71 -18.95
C CYS A 41 -2.76 -4.27 -17.68
N PRO A 42 -1.47 -3.83 -17.78
CA PRO A 42 -0.69 -3.45 -16.61
C PRO A 42 -1.20 -2.15 -15.97
N PHE A 43 -1.54 -2.18 -14.68
CA PHE A 43 -1.96 -1.05 -13.87
C PHE A 43 -0.78 -0.35 -13.17
N SER A 44 -0.83 0.99 -13.12
CA SER A 44 -0.06 1.85 -12.22
C SER A 44 -0.82 2.09 -10.91
N VAL A 45 -0.22 2.79 -9.95
CA VAL A 45 -0.94 3.21 -8.73
C VAL A 45 -2.12 4.13 -9.08
N SER A 46 -1.99 4.98 -10.10
CA SER A 46 -3.08 5.84 -10.57
C SER A 46 -4.24 5.03 -11.14
N ASP A 47 -3.97 3.98 -11.93
CA ASP A 47 -5.02 3.11 -12.47
C ASP A 47 -5.80 2.38 -11.35
N TYR A 48 -5.11 1.97 -10.27
CA TYR A 48 -5.77 1.41 -9.09
C TYR A 48 -6.57 2.47 -8.32
N ALA A 49 -6.09 3.72 -8.24
CA ALA A 49 -6.85 4.81 -7.63
C ALA A 49 -8.11 5.12 -8.45
N ASP A 50 -8.01 5.20 -9.78
CA ASP A 50 -9.14 5.40 -10.68
C ASP A 50 -10.17 4.27 -10.59
N TRP A 51 -9.70 3.02 -10.49
CA TRP A 51 -10.58 1.87 -10.24
C TRP A 51 -11.28 1.99 -8.88
N THR A 52 -10.56 2.40 -7.84
CA THR A 52 -11.13 2.55 -6.50
C THR A 52 -12.17 3.68 -6.47
N GLU A 53 -11.94 4.80 -7.15
CA GLU A 53 -12.93 5.88 -7.26
C GLU A 53 -14.22 5.38 -7.91
N ARG A 54 -14.11 4.69 -9.06
CA ARG A 54 -15.29 4.08 -9.72
C ARG A 54 -16.02 3.11 -8.81
N PHE A 55 -15.27 2.24 -8.11
CA PHE A 55 -15.87 1.32 -7.14
C PHE A 55 -16.64 2.05 -6.03
N LEU A 56 -16.08 3.12 -5.48
CA LEU A 56 -16.76 3.93 -4.45
C LEU A 56 -18.04 4.58 -5.01
N GLU A 57 -18.00 5.09 -6.23
CA GLU A 57 -19.15 5.69 -6.92
C GLU A 57 -20.27 4.65 -7.18
N GLU A 58 -19.92 3.48 -7.70
CA GLU A 58 -20.85 2.35 -7.91
C GLU A 58 -21.51 1.85 -6.60
N GLN A 59 -20.77 1.90 -5.49
CA GLN A 59 -21.28 1.54 -4.16
C GLN A 59 -22.02 2.70 -3.46
N GLY A 60 -22.12 3.88 -4.06
CA GLY A 60 -22.72 5.07 -3.46
C GLY A 60 -21.95 5.60 -2.24
N ILE A 61 -20.64 5.31 -2.15
CA ILE A 61 -19.80 5.72 -1.02
C ILE A 61 -19.17 7.08 -1.33
N LYS A 62 -19.48 8.07 -0.49
CA LYS A 62 -18.92 9.43 -0.59
C LYS A 62 -18.03 9.72 0.60
N ASN A 63 -16.84 10.25 0.34
CA ASN A 63 -15.87 10.69 1.35
C ASN A 63 -15.67 9.67 2.50
N PRO A 64 -15.24 8.43 2.19
CA PRO A 64 -15.09 7.38 3.19
C PRO A 64 -13.97 7.67 4.19
N LEU A 65 -14.10 7.09 5.40
CA LEU A 65 -12.97 6.84 6.28
C LEU A 65 -12.21 5.63 5.74
N VAL A 66 -10.89 5.74 5.56
CA VAL A 66 -10.10 4.68 4.92
C VAL A 66 -9.07 4.08 5.89
N ILE A 67 -9.03 2.76 5.98
CA ILE A 67 -7.89 2.02 6.54
C ILE A 67 -7.18 1.34 5.37
N ALA A 68 -5.86 1.56 5.23
CA ALA A 68 -5.11 0.99 4.13
C ALA A 68 -3.75 0.44 4.58
N HIS A 69 -3.33 -0.68 3.98
CA HIS A 69 -2.07 -1.35 4.27
C HIS A 69 -1.15 -1.35 3.06
N SER A 70 0.12 -1.01 3.28
CA SER A 70 1.22 -1.19 2.31
C SER A 70 0.88 -0.61 0.93
N PHE A 71 0.64 -1.43 -0.08
CA PHE A 71 0.22 -1.01 -1.42
C PHE A 71 -1.12 -0.27 -1.39
N GLY A 72 -2.10 -0.73 -0.61
CA GLY A 72 -3.35 0.00 -0.40
C GLY A 72 -3.13 1.43 0.11
N GLY A 73 -2.06 1.63 0.91
CA GLY A 73 -1.61 2.95 1.34
C GLY A 73 -1.18 3.84 0.16
N ARG A 74 -0.51 3.30 -0.86
CA ARG A 74 -0.19 4.06 -2.09
C ARG A 74 -1.45 4.55 -2.81
N VAL A 75 -2.44 3.67 -2.92
CA VAL A 75 -3.73 4.01 -3.53
C VAL A 75 -4.45 5.08 -2.70
N ALA A 76 -4.46 4.90 -1.37
CA ALA A 76 -5.07 5.86 -0.45
C ALA A 76 -4.41 7.25 -0.51
N VAL A 77 -3.07 7.34 -0.64
CA VAL A 77 -2.36 8.61 -0.83
C VAL A 77 -2.85 9.35 -2.09
N LYS A 78 -3.04 8.64 -3.21
CA LYS A 78 -3.60 9.23 -4.43
C LYS A 78 -5.04 9.72 -4.23
N LEU A 79 -5.88 8.92 -3.56
CA LEU A 79 -7.28 9.28 -3.27
C LEU A 79 -7.37 10.49 -2.32
N LEU A 80 -6.50 10.55 -1.30
CA LEU A 80 -6.39 11.69 -0.39
C LEU A 80 -5.97 12.96 -1.11
N ALA A 81 -4.94 12.89 -1.97
CA ALA A 81 -4.48 14.01 -2.78
C ALA A 81 -5.54 14.54 -3.75
N ARG A 82 -6.48 13.69 -4.15
CA ARG A 82 -7.65 14.05 -5.00
C ARG A 82 -8.86 14.50 -4.17
N GLY A 83 -8.79 14.53 -2.84
CA GLY A 83 -9.90 14.91 -1.96
C GLY A 83 -11.06 13.91 -1.93
N ARG A 84 -10.82 12.63 -2.27
CA ARG A 84 -11.85 11.56 -2.36
C ARG A 84 -12.02 10.77 -1.05
N VAL A 85 -11.28 11.09 -0.02
CA VAL A 85 -11.25 10.44 1.30
C VAL A 85 -11.35 11.51 2.37
N ASP A 86 -12.11 11.26 3.43
CA ASP A 86 -12.29 12.24 4.52
C ASP A 86 -11.14 12.17 5.55
N LYS A 87 -10.91 10.98 6.13
CA LYS A 87 -9.76 10.69 6.99
C LYS A 87 -9.15 9.33 6.61
N ALA A 88 -7.86 9.12 6.83
CA ALA A 88 -7.23 7.83 6.58
C ALA A 88 -6.28 7.37 7.69
N VAL A 89 -6.30 6.06 7.96
CA VAL A 89 -5.29 5.35 8.77
C VAL A 89 -4.46 4.49 7.83
N LEU A 90 -3.17 4.79 7.69
CA LEU A 90 -2.26 4.14 6.75
C LEU A 90 -1.20 3.35 7.51
N THR A 91 -1.29 2.01 7.50
CA THR A 91 -0.34 1.13 8.19
C THR A 91 0.68 0.52 7.22
N GLY A 92 1.96 0.53 7.59
CA GLY A 92 3.03 0.05 6.71
C GLY A 92 3.01 0.71 5.34
N CYS A 93 2.67 1.99 5.24
CA CYS A 93 2.38 2.68 3.99
C CYS A 93 3.59 2.69 3.05
N ALA A 94 3.46 2.07 1.89
CA ALA A 94 4.45 2.10 0.83
C ALA A 94 4.34 3.40 0.01
N GLY A 95 5.38 3.70 -0.82
CA GLY A 95 5.36 4.87 -1.72
C GLY A 95 6.53 5.81 -1.56
N ILE A 96 7.36 5.63 -0.54
CA ILE A 96 8.63 6.36 -0.41
C ILE A 96 9.74 5.54 -1.08
N VAL A 97 10.21 6.02 -2.24
CA VAL A 97 11.33 5.40 -2.94
C VAL A 97 12.64 5.81 -2.29
N ARG A 98 13.32 4.84 -1.68
CA ARG A 98 14.62 5.08 -1.04
C ARG A 98 15.74 5.21 -2.07
N LYS A 99 16.74 6.03 -1.75
CA LYS A 99 17.98 6.10 -2.56
C LYS A 99 18.60 4.71 -2.67
N ARG A 100 18.70 4.21 -3.89
CA ARG A 100 19.27 2.89 -4.17
C ARG A 100 20.75 2.90 -3.90
N THR A 101 21.24 1.97 -3.08
CA THR A 101 22.67 1.82 -2.78
C THR A 101 23.45 1.47 -4.05
N LEU A 102 24.74 1.76 -4.06
CA LEU A 102 25.62 1.40 -5.18
C LEU A 102 25.58 -0.12 -5.45
N ARG A 103 25.59 -0.92 -4.38
CA ARG A 103 25.46 -2.39 -4.47
C ARG A 103 24.17 -2.83 -5.18
N TYR A 104 23.03 -2.17 -4.90
CA TYR A 104 21.77 -2.43 -5.58
C TYR A 104 21.86 -2.07 -7.07
N LYS A 105 22.43 -0.90 -7.40
CA LYS A 105 22.64 -0.46 -8.80
C LYS A 105 23.50 -1.44 -9.59
N MET A 106 24.56 -1.95 -8.97
CA MET A 106 25.42 -2.98 -9.56
C MET A 106 24.66 -4.29 -9.80
N LYS A 107 23.86 -4.75 -8.82
CA LYS A 107 23.03 -5.96 -8.97
C LYS A 107 22.02 -5.82 -10.11
N VAL A 108 21.39 -4.66 -10.24
CA VAL A 108 20.46 -4.37 -11.35
C VAL A 108 21.19 -4.34 -12.70
N ARG A 109 22.41 -3.78 -12.77
CA ARG A 109 23.22 -3.76 -14.00
C ARG A 109 23.61 -5.19 -14.41
N ALA A 110 24.09 -5.99 -13.46
CA ALA A 110 24.40 -7.40 -13.70
C ALA A 110 23.16 -8.18 -14.20
N TYR A 111 22.01 -8.00 -13.55
CA TYR A 111 20.75 -8.59 -14.00
C TYR A 111 20.40 -8.22 -15.45
N ARG A 112 20.55 -6.94 -15.85
CA ARG A 112 20.25 -6.50 -17.22
C ARG A 112 21.15 -7.20 -18.24
N ILE A 113 22.44 -7.39 -17.92
CA ILE A 113 23.39 -8.10 -18.78
C ILE A 113 22.98 -9.57 -18.90
N VAL A 114 22.74 -10.24 -17.76
CA VAL A 114 22.32 -11.66 -17.75
C VAL A 114 21.00 -11.85 -18.49
N LYS A 115 20.03 -10.96 -18.30
CA LYS A 115 18.74 -11.00 -19.00
C LYS A 115 18.90 -10.88 -20.53
N LYS A 116 19.86 -10.10 -20.99
CA LYS A 116 20.14 -9.95 -22.44
C LYS A 116 20.79 -11.20 -23.03
N LEU A 117 21.68 -11.87 -22.28
CA LEU A 117 22.45 -13.03 -22.74
C LEU A 117 21.74 -14.36 -22.49
N ALA A 118 21.04 -14.48 -21.37
CA ALA A 118 20.37 -15.71 -20.93
C ALA A 118 19.03 -15.40 -20.24
N PRO A 119 17.98 -14.99 -21.00
CA PRO A 119 16.72 -14.51 -20.45
C PRO A 119 16.03 -15.53 -19.54
N LYS A 120 15.96 -16.81 -19.93
CA LYS A 120 15.36 -17.89 -19.12
C LYS A 120 16.10 -18.10 -17.79
N TYR A 121 17.43 -18.00 -17.79
CA TYR A 121 18.23 -18.10 -16.58
C TYR A 121 17.97 -16.89 -15.65
N ALA A 122 17.94 -15.68 -16.24
CA ALA A 122 17.63 -14.48 -15.48
C ALA A 122 16.26 -14.53 -14.79
N GLU A 123 15.23 -14.98 -15.49
CA GLU A 123 13.88 -15.14 -14.93
C GLU A 123 13.81 -16.16 -13.80
N LYS A 124 14.61 -17.24 -13.89
CA LYS A 124 14.63 -18.31 -12.88
C LYS A 124 15.38 -17.91 -11.60
N HIS A 125 16.44 -17.11 -11.71
CA HIS A 125 17.39 -16.87 -10.62
C HIS A 125 17.36 -15.45 -10.04
N PHE A 126 16.68 -14.50 -10.70
CA PHE A 126 16.57 -13.12 -10.24
C PHE A 126 15.10 -12.74 -9.93
N GLY A 127 14.92 -11.86 -8.94
CA GLY A 127 13.61 -11.48 -8.41
C GLY A 127 13.23 -12.27 -7.15
N SER A 128 12.28 -11.73 -6.37
CA SER A 128 11.71 -12.46 -5.23
C SER A 128 10.91 -13.68 -5.70
N ALA A 129 10.67 -14.65 -4.82
CA ALA A 129 9.84 -15.82 -5.15
C ALA A 129 8.46 -15.38 -5.65
N GLU A 130 7.83 -14.42 -4.97
CA GLU A 130 6.53 -13.85 -5.32
C GLU A 130 6.55 -13.19 -6.71
N TYR A 131 7.58 -12.39 -7.02
CA TYR A 131 7.70 -11.76 -8.35
C TYR A 131 7.77 -12.80 -9.48
N ARG A 132 8.37 -13.96 -9.24
CA ARG A 132 8.50 -15.03 -10.25
C ARG A 132 7.17 -15.74 -10.55
N THR A 133 6.26 -15.79 -9.57
CA THR A 133 4.92 -16.40 -9.75
C THR A 133 3.91 -15.49 -10.44
N LEU A 134 4.22 -14.19 -10.56
CA LEU A 134 3.33 -13.22 -11.19
C LEU A 134 3.13 -13.50 -12.68
N SER A 135 1.90 -13.27 -13.16
CA SER A 135 1.61 -13.20 -14.59
C SER A 135 2.41 -12.09 -15.28
N PRO A 136 2.65 -12.14 -16.59
CA PRO A 136 3.34 -11.07 -17.31
C PRO A 136 2.73 -9.69 -17.06
N VAL A 137 1.40 -9.56 -17.06
CA VAL A 137 0.67 -8.32 -16.81
C VAL A 137 0.94 -7.81 -15.39
N MET A 138 0.85 -8.68 -14.38
CA MET A 138 1.13 -8.32 -12.99
C MET A 138 2.59 -7.95 -12.76
N ARG A 139 3.55 -8.54 -13.47
CA ARG A 139 4.97 -8.15 -13.41
C ARG A 139 5.20 -6.73 -13.92
N GLU A 140 4.53 -6.35 -15.01
CA GLU A 140 4.63 -4.98 -15.54
C GLU A 140 3.92 -3.99 -14.60
N SER A 141 2.76 -4.34 -14.03
CA SER A 141 2.10 -3.55 -12.98
C SER A 141 3.03 -3.34 -11.78
N TYR A 142 3.65 -4.41 -11.27
CA TYR A 142 4.59 -4.32 -10.15
C TYR A 142 5.74 -3.34 -10.42
N LYS A 143 6.31 -3.35 -11.62
CA LYS A 143 7.40 -2.42 -12.00
C LYS A 143 6.95 -0.97 -12.00
N LYS A 144 5.73 -0.67 -12.46
CA LYS A 144 5.15 0.68 -12.39
C LYS A 144 4.98 1.09 -10.93
N ILE A 145 4.35 0.24 -10.12
CA ILE A 145 3.98 0.49 -8.73
C ILE A 145 5.22 0.77 -7.84
N VAL A 146 6.23 -0.12 -7.86
CA VAL A 146 7.36 -0.02 -6.91
C VAL A 146 8.33 1.11 -7.19
N ASN A 147 8.31 1.67 -8.39
CA ASN A 147 9.18 2.77 -8.79
C ASN A 147 8.53 4.16 -8.61
N GLU A 148 7.23 4.22 -8.31
CA GLU A 148 6.52 5.47 -8.12
C GLU A 148 6.79 6.03 -6.72
N ASP A 149 7.29 7.26 -6.65
CA ASP A 149 7.50 7.99 -5.40
C ASP A 149 6.34 8.94 -5.19
N LEU A 150 5.70 8.86 -4.02
CA LEU A 150 4.46 9.59 -3.73
C LEU A 150 4.67 10.78 -2.78
N ARG A 151 5.91 11.27 -2.61
CA ARG A 151 6.17 12.43 -1.73
C ARG A 151 5.48 13.69 -2.22
N GLU A 152 5.45 13.91 -3.52
CA GLU A 152 4.85 15.12 -4.07
C GLU A 152 3.33 15.09 -3.91
N GLU A 153 2.69 13.93 -4.15
CA GLU A 153 1.27 13.74 -3.86
C GLU A 153 0.97 13.91 -2.35
N ALA A 154 1.82 13.35 -1.49
CA ALA A 154 1.62 13.48 -0.05
C ALA A 154 1.62 14.93 0.44
N LYS A 155 2.41 15.82 -0.17
CA LYS A 155 2.44 17.25 0.17
C LYS A 155 1.14 17.99 -0.19
N THR A 156 0.33 17.45 -1.09
CA THR A 156 -0.95 18.05 -1.51
C THR A 156 -2.14 17.57 -0.69
N ILE A 157 -1.92 16.64 0.26
CA ILE A 157 -2.99 16.13 1.12
C ILE A 157 -3.38 17.18 2.14
N GLU A 158 -4.66 17.56 2.12
CA GLU A 158 -5.28 18.49 3.07
C GLU A 158 -6.17 17.80 4.10
N ARG A 159 -6.30 16.49 4.02
CA ARG A 159 -7.14 15.65 4.88
C ARG A 159 -6.32 15.01 6.00
N PRO A 160 -6.93 14.81 7.19
CA PRO A 160 -6.23 14.18 8.31
C PRO A 160 -5.75 12.76 7.99
N VAL A 161 -4.51 12.43 8.36
CA VAL A 161 -3.92 11.10 8.17
C VAL A 161 -3.24 10.61 9.45
N LEU A 162 -3.56 9.39 9.88
CA LEU A 162 -2.78 8.67 10.89
C LEU A 162 -1.88 7.65 10.20
N PHE A 163 -0.57 7.83 10.29
CA PHE A 163 0.41 6.84 9.87
C PHE A 163 0.71 5.89 11.04
N VAL A 164 0.62 4.58 10.79
CA VAL A 164 0.96 3.55 11.76
C VAL A 164 2.12 2.71 11.24
N CYS A 165 3.14 2.52 12.07
CA CYS A 165 4.34 1.76 11.69
C CYS A 165 4.77 0.85 12.84
N GLY A 166 5.16 -0.38 12.52
CA GLY A 166 5.83 -1.26 13.48
C GLY A 166 7.32 -0.95 13.60
N THR A 167 7.90 -1.11 14.80
CA THR A 167 9.35 -0.88 15.00
C THR A 167 10.23 -1.87 14.24
N GLU A 168 9.69 -3.05 13.90
CA GLU A 168 10.41 -4.12 13.20
C GLU A 168 10.06 -4.21 11.70
N ASP A 169 9.31 -3.24 11.16
CA ASP A 169 8.96 -3.18 9.74
C ASP A 169 10.21 -2.92 8.88
N ARG A 170 10.64 -3.95 8.14
CA ARG A 170 11.80 -3.90 7.24
C ARG A 170 11.41 -3.55 5.80
N GLU A 171 10.16 -3.68 5.42
CA GLU A 171 9.65 -3.39 4.08
C GLU A 171 9.39 -1.89 3.91
N THR A 172 8.60 -1.32 4.83
CA THR A 172 8.32 0.12 4.91
C THR A 172 8.74 0.65 6.29
N PRO A 173 10.05 0.76 6.57
CA PRO A 173 10.52 1.08 7.90
C PRO A 173 10.07 2.45 8.37
N LEU A 174 10.15 2.66 9.69
CA LEU A 174 9.76 3.88 10.39
C LEU A 174 10.21 5.17 9.67
N SER A 175 11.40 5.17 9.07
CA SER A 175 11.89 6.32 8.30
C SER A 175 11.00 6.67 7.10
N SER A 176 10.28 5.72 6.51
CA SER A 176 9.32 5.98 5.43
C SER A 176 8.04 6.63 5.98
N ALA A 177 7.55 6.16 7.13
CA ALA A 177 6.40 6.78 7.81
C ALA A 177 6.73 8.20 8.30
N GLN A 178 7.94 8.44 8.81
CA GLN A 178 8.42 9.77 9.19
C GLN A 178 8.48 10.74 8.01
N ILE A 179 8.90 10.26 6.82
CA ILE A 179 8.90 11.08 5.59
C ILE A 179 7.46 11.46 5.21
N TYR A 180 6.52 10.51 5.23
CA TYR A 180 5.11 10.81 4.97
C TYR A 180 4.54 11.79 5.98
N HIS A 181 4.80 11.59 7.27
CA HIS A 181 4.38 12.49 8.33
C HIS A 181 4.92 13.92 8.14
N ALA A 182 6.16 14.05 7.68
CA ALA A 182 6.74 15.35 7.35
C ALA A 182 6.15 15.99 6.06
N CYS A 183 5.59 15.20 5.14
CA CYS A 183 4.97 15.70 3.92
C CYS A 183 3.51 16.13 4.13
N VAL A 184 2.75 15.41 4.96
CA VAL A 184 1.31 15.65 5.18
C VAL A 184 1.10 16.60 6.36
N LYS A 185 0.55 17.78 6.09
CA LYS A 185 0.41 18.87 7.08
C LYS A 185 -0.43 18.47 8.30
N ASP A 186 -1.59 17.86 8.08
CA ASP A 186 -2.47 17.36 9.15
C ASP A 186 -2.28 15.83 9.26
N SER A 187 -1.24 15.43 9.98
CA SER A 187 -0.98 14.02 10.20
C SER A 187 -0.49 13.71 11.60
N ARG A 188 -0.71 12.47 12.03
CA ARG A 188 -0.18 11.88 13.25
C ARG A 188 0.64 10.65 12.91
N LEU A 189 1.62 10.30 13.73
CA LEU A 189 2.44 9.10 13.59
C LEU A 189 2.35 8.27 14.87
N LEU A 190 1.86 7.04 14.74
CA LEU A 190 1.86 6.02 15.79
C LEU A 190 2.89 4.96 15.47
N VAL A 191 3.74 4.64 16.44
CA VAL A 191 4.74 3.57 16.34
C VAL A 191 4.34 2.45 17.28
N LEU A 192 4.11 1.25 16.74
CA LEU A 192 3.77 0.05 17.52
C LEU A 192 5.03 -0.79 17.75
N GLU A 193 5.38 -0.92 19.03
CA GLU A 193 6.55 -1.69 19.45
C GLU A 193 6.40 -3.18 19.14
N LYS A 194 7.52 -3.82 18.75
CA LYS A 194 7.59 -5.26 18.44
C LYS A 194 6.65 -5.72 17.33
N CYS A 195 6.21 -4.80 16.48
CA CYS A 195 5.40 -5.09 15.30
C CYS A 195 6.23 -4.93 14.03
N GLY A 196 6.00 -5.81 13.08
CA GLY A 196 6.58 -5.78 11.74
C GLY A 196 5.68 -5.04 10.74
N HIS A 197 5.69 -5.52 9.49
CA HIS A 197 4.95 -4.90 8.38
C HIS A 197 3.43 -5.00 8.51
N PHE A 198 2.93 -5.99 9.24
CA PHE A 198 1.50 -6.25 9.46
C PHE A 198 1.03 -5.80 10.84
N ALA A 199 1.45 -4.61 11.28
CA ALA A 199 1.17 -4.10 12.62
C ALA A 199 -0.33 -4.12 13.01
N HIS A 200 -1.25 -3.96 12.04
CA HIS A 200 -2.69 -4.07 12.24
C HIS A 200 -3.17 -5.50 12.56
N ILE A 201 -2.39 -6.53 12.19
CA ILE A 201 -2.66 -7.95 12.50
C ILE A 201 -1.89 -8.36 13.75
N GLU A 202 -0.65 -7.90 13.88
CA GLU A 202 0.26 -8.29 14.96
C GLU A 202 -0.14 -7.67 16.30
N ASN A 203 -0.74 -6.47 16.30
CA ASN A 203 -1.31 -5.82 17.49
C ASN A 203 -2.67 -5.17 17.16
N PRO A 204 -3.71 -5.98 16.89
CA PRO A 204 -5.01 -5.47 16.45
C PRO A 204 -5.71 -4.61 17.51
N LEU A 205 -5.49 -4.89 18.80
CA LEU A 205 -6.12 -4.10 19.85
C LEU A 205 -5.62 -2.67 19.88
N ALA A 206 -4.30 -2.45 19.91
CA ALA A 206 -3.71 -1.11 19.90
C ALA A 206 -4.00 -0.37 18.59
N PHE A 207 -3.93 -1.11 17.46
CA PHE A 207 -4.24 -0.54 16.14
C PHE A 207 -5.70 -0.06 16.06
N ASN A 208 -6.65 -0.91 16.44
CA ASN A 208 -8.08 -0.59 16.35
C ASN A 208 -8.47 0.57 17.27
N ALA A 209 -7.96 0.59 18.52
CA ALA A 209 -8.20 1.68 19.45
C ALA A 209 -7.69 3.03 18.92
N ALA A 210 -6.46 3.06 18.39
CA ALA A 210 -5.89 4.28 17.80
C ALA A 210 -6.64 4.74 16.53
N ALA A 211 -7.08 3.80 15.71
CA ALA A 211 -7.85 4.12 14.51
C ALA A 211 -9.26 4.64 14.85
N GLU A 212 -9.93 4.08 15.87
CA GLU A 212 -11.22 4.54 16.36
C GLU A 212 -11.12 5.97 16.93
N GLU A 213 -10.14 6.21 17.82
CA GLU A 213 -9.87 7.55 18.36
C GLU A 213 -9.64 8.57 17.25
N PHE A 214 -8.89 8.20 16.22
CA PHE A 214 -8.59 9.09 15.10
C PHE A 214 -9.79 9.39 14.22
N PHE A 215 -10.72 8.44 14.06
CA PHE A 215 -11.93 8.62 13.25
C PHE A 215 -13.05 9.37 13.98
N SER A 216 -13.04 9.35 15.31
CA SER A 216 -13.94 10.15 16.14
C SER A 216 -13.62 11.64 16.03
#